data_47a6428d8b7e14c64786237464a7baa9
#
_entry.id   47a6428d8b7e14c64786237464a7baa9
#
_cell.length_a   1.000
_cell.length_b   1.000
_cell.length_c   1.000
_cell.angle_alpha   90.00
_cell.angle_beta   90.00
_cell.angle_gamma   90.00
#
_symmetry.space_group_name_H-M   'P 1'
#
loop_
_entity.id
_entity.type
_entity.pdbx_description
1 polymer ?
#
loop_
_entity_poly.entity_id
_entity_poly.type
_entity_poly.pdbx_seq_one_letter_code
_entity_poly.pdbx_strand_id
1 'polypeptide(L)'
;MKKIAILGTVVVLLGCSTATVADGHKASLTTKYEATFAPNTIDGIFENIHYQTMLERQAQQALEAKIRAAETQRSLLKNEQAILNKVSELRTYVGKTWYVFSGSSPRGWDCSGLTTWFYSELGVELDHSASKQGHNAGRHVDTPKIGDIVAFSHLSSTKYYHVGIYIGNNKIIHAGFKPGRRTEVISLDDASFKNSEISFVRVIEN
;
A
#
# COMPACT_ATOMS: atom_id res chain seq x y z
N MET A 1 -43.96 21.31 27.91
CA MET A 1 -42.85 20.82 27.13
C MET A 1 -41.63 20.78 28.02
N LYS A 2 -41.30 19.59 28.58
CA LYS A 2 -40.20 19.38 29.53
C LYS A 2 -38.97 18.95 28.77
N LYS A 3 -37.90 19.73 28.87
CA LYS A 3 -36.55 19.36 28.35
C LYS A 3 -35.92 18.38 29.33
N ILE A 4 -35.67 17.16 28.87
CA ILE A 4 -34.93 16.15 29.62
C ILE A 4 -33.44 16.30 29.24
N ALA A 5 -32.63 16.69 30.20
CA ALA A 5 -31.16 16.65 30.10
C ALA A 5 -30.71 15.26 30.46
N ILE A 6 -30.14 14.54 29.52
CA ILE A 6 -29.50 13.21 29.77
C ILE A 6 -28.04 13.50 30.09
N LEU A 7 -27.70 13.40 31.37
CA LEU A 7 -26.31 13.29 31.82
C LEU A 7 -25.86 11.82 31.57
N GLY A 8 -25.06 11.63 30.52
CA GLY A 8 -24.45 10.33 30.27
C GLY A 8 -23.18 10.16 31.13
N THR A 9 -23.30 9.37 32.19
CA THR A 9 -22.14 8.93 32.96
C THR A 9 -21.43 7.84 32.17
N VAL A 10 -20.26 8.14 31.61
CA VAL A 10 -19.39 7.11 31.00
C VAL A 10 -18.59 6.45 32.11
N VAL A 11 -19.00 5.25 32.49
CA VAL A 11 -18.21 4.38 33.37
C VAL A 11 -17.17 3.65 32.50
N VAL A 12 -15.92 4.06 32.59
CA VAL A 12 -14.79 3.33 31.98
C VAL A 12 -14.40 2.20 32.92
N LEU A 13 -14.82 0.98 32.61
CA LEU A 13 -14.32 -0.23 33.27
C LEU A 13 -12.92 -0.53 32.71
N LEU A 14 -11.90 -0.24 33.51
CA LEU A 14 -10.53 -0.70 33.30
C LEU A 14 -10.45 -2.21 33.58
N GLY A 15 -10.57 -3.01 32.51
CA GLY A 15 -10.24 -4.44 32.56
C GLY A 15 -8.73 -4.63 32.70
N CYS A 16 -8.31 -5.14 33.86
CA CYS A 16 -6.94 -5.55 34.14
C CYS A 16 -6.63 -6.81 33.32
N SER A 17 -5.84 -6.66 32.24
CA SER A 17 -5.22 -7.78 31.55
C SER A 17 -3.72 -7.69 31.79
N THR A 18 -3.18 -8.63 32.56
CA THR A 18 -1.76 -8.76 32.85
C THR A 18 -1.03 -9.29 31.61
N ALA A 19 -0.41 -8.40 30.84
CA ALA A 19 0.63 -8.75 29.88
C ALA A 19 1.96 -8.20 30.41
N THR A 20 2.80 -9.10 30.91
CA THR A 20 4.18 -8.79 31.28
C THR A 20 4.99 -8.52 30.01
N VAL A 21 5.29 -7.26 29.75
CA VAL A 21 6.37 -6.86 28.84
C VAL A 21 7.33 -6.00 29.64
N ALA A 22 8.54 -6.51 29.77
CA ALA A 22 9.65 -5.80 30.37
C ALA A 22 10.02 -4.59 29.48
N ASP A 23 9.73 -3.39 29.95
CA ASP A 23 10.38 -2.19 29.43
C ASP A 23 10.47 -1.13 30.55
N GLY A 24 11.67 -1.02 31.12
CA GLY A 24 11.97 -0.29 32.33
C GLY A 24 11.99 1.25 32.18
N HIS A 25 11.42 1.85 31.15
CA HIS A 25 11.51 3.31 30.91
C HIS A 25 10.20 4.10 30.99
N LYS A 26 9.04 3.45 31.15
CA LYS A 26 7.73 4.14 31.22
C LYS A 26 7.20 4.43 32.64
N ALA A 27 7.78 3.82 33.67
CA ALA A 27 7.30 3.99 35.04
C ALA A 27 7.76 5.28 35.73
N SER A 28 8.71 6.04 35.14
CA SER A 28 9.33 7.18 35.82
C SER A 28 8.65 8.54 35.60
N LEU A 29 7.77 8.66 34.60
CA LEU A 29 7.14 9.96 34.29
C LEU A 29 5.78 10.18 34.97
N THR A 30 5.04 9.14 35.24
CA THR A 30 3.72 9.23 35.91
C THR A 30 3.79 9.48 37.40
N THR A 31 4.77 8.90 38.08
CA THR A 31 4.93 9.04 39.54
C THR A 31 5.47 10.39 40.00
N LYS A 32 6.06 11.18 39.13
CA LYS A 32 6.67 12.46 39.51
C LYS A 32 5.71 13.64 39.55
N TYR A 33 4.54 13.52 38.90
CA TYR A 33 3.55 14.60 38.82
C TYR A 33 2.39 14.48 39.82
N GLU A 34 2.10 13.29 40.34
CA GLU A 34 1.01 13.11 41.32
C GLU A 34 1.28 13.72 42.72
N ALA A 35 2.54 14.11 43.02
CA ALA A 35 2.95 14.53 44.32
C ALA A 35 2.99 16.06 44.59
N THR A 36 2.64 16.91 43.62
CA THR A 36 2.91 18.37 43.72
C THR A 36 1.67 19.25 43.69
N PHE A 37 0.47 18.75 43.55
CA PHE A 37 -0.72 19.61 43.56
C PHE A 37 -1.28 19.73 44.99
N ALA A 38 -1.26 20.92 45.56
CA ALA A 38 -2.02 21.24 46.75
C ALA A 38 -3.51 21.31 46.39
N PRO A 39 -4.33 20.27 46.67
CA PRO A 39 -5.65 20.10 46.06
C PRO A 39 -6.70 21.14 46.47
N ASN A 40 -6.37 22.03 47.39
CA ASN A 40 -7.30 22.98 48.01
C ASN A 40 -6.96 24.45 47.77
N THR A 41 -6.04 24.77 46.84
CA THR A 41 -5.75 26.14 46.43
C THR A 41 -6.30 26.40 45.03
N ILE A 42 -6.67 27.67 44.74
CA ILE A 42 -7.15 28.07 43.40
C ILE A 42 -6.12 27.70 42.32
N ASP A 43 -4.84 27.95 42.58
CA ASP A 43 -3.75 27.64 41.64
C ASP A 43 -3.64 26.14 41.41
N GLY A 44 -3.72 25.31 42.46
CA GLY A 44 -3.72 23.84 42.31
C GLY A 44 -4.90 23.29 41.51
N ILE A 45 -6.07 23.95 41.61
CA ILE A 45 -7.24 23.59 40.79
C ILE A 45 -6.98 23.93 39.30
N PHE A 46 -6.43 25.11 39.00
CA PHE A 46 -6.11 25.48 37.62
C PHE A 46 -5.04 24.60 37.01
N GLU A 47 -3.98 24.25 37.75
CA GLU A 47 -2.94 23.32 37.29
C GLU A 47 -3.51 21.93 37.01
N ASN A 48 -4.40 21.42 37.88
CA ASN A 48 -5.07 20.13 37.66
C ASN A 48 -5.95 20.16 36.40
N ILE A 49 -6.76 21.20 36.19
CA ILE A 49 -7.57 21.37 34.99
C ILE A 49 -6.69 21.39 33.74
N HIS A 50 -5.59 22.16 33.79
CA HIS A 50 -4.63 22.22 32.68
C HIS A 50 -4.02 20.85 32.38
N TYR A 51 -3.59 20.13 33.42
CA TYR A 51 -3.04 18.77 33.29
C TYR A 51 -4.05 17.79 32.70
N GLN A 52 -5.29 17.76 33.20
CA GLN A 52 -6.36 16.90 32.65
C GLN A 52 -6.65 17.27 31.19
N THR A 53 -6.73 18.54 30.84
CA THR A 53 -6.90 19.01 29.45
C THR A 53 -5.77 18.55 28.54
N MET A 54 -4.53 18.57 29.04
CA MET A 54 -3.36 18.05 28.31
C MET A 54 -3.45 16.53 28.07
N LEU A 55 -3.85 15.76 29.11
CA LEU A 55 -4.02 14.31 29.00
C LEU A 55 -5.14 13.96 28.01
N GLU A 56 -6.28 14.64 28.09
CA GLU A 56 -7.39 14.46 27.14
C GLU A 56 -6.96 14.74 25.68
N ARG A 57 -6.22 15.84 25.48
CA ARG A 57 -5.68 16.17 24.17
C ARG A 57 -4.71 15.12 23.64
N GLN A 58 -3.81 14.61 24.49
CA GLN A 58 -2.88 13.54 24.12
C GLN A 58 -3.65 12.23 23.80
N ALA A 59 -4.65 11.89 24.59
CA ALA A 59 -5.48 10.72 24.35
C ALA A 59 -6.25 10.85 23.04
N GLN A 60 -6.80 12.03 22.75
CA GLN A 60 -7.49 12.32 21.49
C GLN A 60 -6.54 12.19 20.28
N GLN A 61 -5.34 12.77 20.34
CA GLN A 61 -4.34 12.66 19.28
C GLN A 61 -3.90 11.21 19.06
N ALA A 62 -3.71 10.43 20.13
CA ALA A 62 -3.38 9.01 20.05
C ALA A 62 -4.49 8.18 19.40
N LEU A 63 -5.75 8.49 19.72
CA LEU A 63 -6.92 7.83 19.13
C LEU A 63 -7.01 8.16 17.61
N GLU A 64 -6.89 9.43 17.24
CA GLU A 64 -6.90 9.84 15.85
C GLU A 64 -5.78 9.21 15.03
N ALA A 65 -4.58 9.08 15.62
CA ALA A 65 -3.46 8.38 14.97
C ALA A 65 -3.77 6.89 14.73
N LYS A 66 -4.41 6.22 15.70
CA LYS A 66 -4.85 4.83 15.56
C LYS A 66 -5.91 4.67 14.48
N ILE A 67 -6.89 5.58 14.41
CA ILE A 67 -7.93 5.57 13.38
C ILE A 67 -7.30 5.72 12.01
N ARG A 68 -6.42 6.72 11.79
CA ARG A 68 -5.71 6.91 10.52
C ARG A 68 -4.89 5.69 10.11
N ALA A 69 -4.19 5.07 11.06
CA ALA A 69 -3.42 3.85 10.79
C ALA A 69 -4.32 2.68 10.36
N ALA A 70 -5.48 2.50 11.03
CA ALA A 70 -6.45 1.48 10.68
C ALA A 70 -7.09 1.70 9.30
N GLU A 71 -7.42 2.95 8.95
CA GLU A 71 -7.95 3.33 7.63
C GLU A 71 -6.92 3.07 6.53
N THR A 72 -5.66 3.45 6.75
CA THR A 72 -4.54 3.18 5.83
C THR A 72 -4.39 1.67 5.62
N GLN A 73 -4.35 0.89 6.69
CA GLN A 73 -4.23 -0.57 6.61
C GLN A 73 -5.39 -1.20 5.84
N ARG A 74 -6.62 -0.72 6.07
CA ARG A 74 -7.81 -1.19 5.33
C ARG A 74 -7.72 -0.87 3.84
N SER A 75 -7.21 0.31 3.49
CA SER A 75 -7.01 0.72 2.09
C SER A 75 -5.97 -0.18 1.40
N LEU A 76 -4.84 -0.47 2.05
CA LEU A 76 -3.81 -1.36 1.51
C LEU A 76 -4.35 -2.77 1.26
N LEU A 77 -5.09 -3.35 2.22
CA LEU A 77 -5.71 -4.68 2.05
C LEU A 77 -6.71 -4.71 0.90
N LYS A 78 -7.49 -3.63 0.72
CA LYS A 78 -8.44 -3.52 -0.41
C LYS A 78 -7.70 -3.48 -1.74
N ASN A 79 -6.63 -2.71 -1.84
CA ASN A 79 -5.80 -2.62 -3.04
C ASN A 79 -5.15 -3.97 -3.37
N GLU A 80 -4.56 -4.63 -2.37
CA GLU A 80 -3.98 -5.97 -2.53
C GLU A 80 -5.00 -6.96 -3.08
N GLN A 81 -6.21 -7.02 -2.51
CA GLN A 81 -7.26 -7.92 -2.98
C GLN A 81 -7.69 -7.59 -4.42
N ALA A 82 -7.82 -6.32 -4.78
CA ALA A 82 -8.16 -5.89 -6.13
C ALA A 82 -7.08 -6.32 -7.14
N ILE A 83 -5.80 -6.13 -6.81
CA ILE A 83 -4.66 -6.56 -7.62
C ILE A 83 -4.67 -8.09 -7.80
N LEU A 84 -4.85 -8.87 -6.73
CA LEU A 84 -4.88 -10.33 -6.80
C LEU A 84 -6.02 -10.84 -7.69
N ASN A 85 -7.20 -10.25 -7.59
CA ASN A 85 -8.34 -10.56 -8.45
C ASN A 85 -8.01 -10.24 -9.92
N LYS A 86 -7.37 -9.09 -10.17
CA LYS A 86 -7.01 -8.68 -11.53
C LYS A 86 -5.90 -9.55 -12.14
N VAL A 87 -4.92 -9.97 -11.35
CA VAL A 87 -3.91 -10.96 -11.77
C VAL A 87 -4.58 -12.30 -12.11
N SER A 88 -5.57 -12.73 -11.31
CA SER A 88 -6.33 -13.94 -11.59
C SER A 88 -7.07 -13.86 -12.93
N GLU A 89 -7.70 -12.72 -13.21
CA GLU A 89 -8.32 -12.46 -14.51
C GLU A 89 -7.28 -12.46 -15.65
N LEU A 90 -6.16 -11.72 -15.48
CA LEU A 90 -5.10 -11.66 -16.48
C LEU A 90 -4.56 -13.05 -16.83
N ARG A 91 -4.46 -13.98 -15.86
CA ARG A 91 -4.07 -15.37 -16.10
C ARG A 91 -4.99 -16.10 -17.08
N THR A 92 -6.27 -15.73 -17.16
CA THR A 92 -7.21 -16.36 -18.09
C THR A 92 -6.91 -16.07 -19.56
N TYR A 93 -6.13 -15.04 -19.85
CA TYR A 93 -5.70 -14.64 -21.19
C TYR A 93 -4.36 -15.28 -21.63
N VAL A 94 -3.66 -15.94 -20.70
CA VAL A 94 -2.39 -16.64 -21.01
C VAL A 94 -2.65 -17.75 -22.04
N GLY A 95 -1.83 -17.79 -23.06
CA GLY A 95 -1.96 -18.71 -24.21
C GLY A 95 -3.09 -18.39 -25.18
N LYS A 96 -3.90 -17.36 -24.92
CA LYS A 96 -5.09 -17.00 -25.73
C LYS A 96 -4.91 -15.69 -26.49
N THR A 97 -4.56 -14.59 -25.79
CA THR A 97 -4.46 -13.26 -26.41
C THR A 97 -3.18 -13.10 -27.19
N TRP A 98 -3.31 -12.72 -28.46
CA TRP A 98 -2.18 -12.49 -29.36
C TRP A 98 -1.49 -11.16 -29.10
N TYR A 99 -0.19 -11.11 -29.40
CA TYR A 99 0.52 -9.87 -29.52
C TYR A 99 0.01 -9.07 -30.72
N VAL A 100 -0.44 -7.86 -30.48
CA VAL A 100 -0.86 -6.89 -31.49
C VAL A 100 -0.15 -5.57 -31.19
N PHE A 101 0.68 -5.10 -32.11
CA PHE A 101 1.39 -3.81 -31.95
C PHE A 101 0.38 -2.67 -31.74
N SER A 102 0.60 -1.85 -30.74
CA SER A 102 -0.31 -0.78 -30.28
C SER A 102 -1.71 -1.27 -29.85
N GLY A 103 -1.90 -2.56 -29.66
CA GLY A 103 -3.12 -3.10 -29.06
C GLY A 103 -3.13 -2.92 -27.55
N SER A 104 -4.32 -2.70 -26.95
CA SER A 104 -4.50 -2.45 -25.52
C SER A 104 -5.76 -3.11 -24.95
N SER A 105 -6.18 -4.24 -25.48
CA SER A 105 -7.36 -4.95 -25.01
C SER A 105 -7.16 -6.48 -25.02
N PRO A 106 -7.99 -7.25 -24.32
CA PRO A 106 -7.95 -8.72 -24.35
C PRO A 106 -8.09 -9.35 -25.74
N ARG A 107 -8.53 -8.60 -26.75
CA ARG A 107 -8.59 -9.07 -28.14
C ARG A 107 -7.23 -9.00 -28.84
N GLY A 108 -6.28 -8.25 -28.28
CA GLY A 108 -4.91 -8.12 -28.73
C GLY A 108 -4.24 -6.92 -28.05
N TRP A 109 -3.04 -7.13 -27.55
CA TRP A 109 -2.23 -6.09 -26.91
C TRP A 109 -0.74 -6.28 -27.21
N ASP A 110 0.03 -5.19 -27.11
CA ASP A 110 1.47 -5.26 -26.93
C ASP A 110 1.83 -5.26 -25.42
N CYS A 111 3.11 -5.22 -25.08
CA CYS A 111 3.57 -5.30 -23.70
C CYS A 111 3.04 -4.15 -22.84
N SER A 112 3.14 -2.92 -23.34
CA SER A 112 2.66 -1.71 -22.64
C SER A 112 1.13 -1.59 -22.67
N GLY A 113 0.49 -2.11 -23.70
CA GLY A 113 -0.96 -2.16 -23.80
C GLY A 113 -1.59 -3.15 -22.83
N LEU A 114 -0.95 -4.30 -22.57
CA LEU A 114 -1.35 -5.24 -21.53
C LEU A 114 -1.31 -4.58 -20.14
N THR A 115 -0.22 -3.89 -19.82
CA THR A 115 -0.08 -3.19 -18.54
C THR A 115 -1.05 -2.01 -18.43
N THR A 116 -1.24 -1.23 -19.48
CA THR A 116 -2.26 -0.16 -19.53
C THR A 116 -3.66 -0.72 -19.25
N TRP A 117 -4.04 -1.81 -19.91
CA TRP A 117 -5.31 -2.48 -19.65
C TRP A 117 -5.42 -2.98 -18.20
N PHE A 118 -4.38 -3.62 -17.68
CA PHE A 118 -4.37 -4.14 -16.31
C PHE A 118 -4.66 -3.06 -15.28
N TYR A 119 -4.00 -1.89 -15.41
CA TYR A 119 -4.15 -0.80 -14.46
C TYR A 119 -5.39 0.06 -14.69
N SER A 120 -5.87 0.22 -15.92
CA SER A 120 -7.11 0.96 -16.19
C SER A 120 -8.32 0.31 -15.50
N GLU A 121 -8.37 -1.00 -15.43
CA GLU A 121 -9.38 -1.75 -14.70
C GLU A 121 -9.26 -1.63 -13.16
N LEU A 122 -8.11 -1.16 -12.67
CA LEU A 122 -7.88 -0.81 -11.27
C LEU A 122 -8.05 0.69 -11.02
N GLY A 123 -8.50 1.45 -12.03
CA GLY A 123 -8.75 2.89 -11.94
C GLY A 123 -7.51 3.76 -12.11
N VAL A 124 -6.42 3.23 -12.67
CA VAL A 124 -5.18 3.98 -12.92
C VAL A 124 -4.88 4.05 -14.42
N GLU A 125 -4.81 5.27 -14.95
CA GLU A 125 -4.43 5.51 -16.34
C GLU A 125 -2.91 5.53 -16.50
N LEU A 126 -2.40 4.74 -17.45
CA LEU A 126 -0.98 4.69 -17.79
C LEU A 126 -0.73 5.08 -19.25
N ASP A 127 0.39 5.71 -19.51
CA ASP A 127 0.86 5.89 -20.90
C ASP A 127 1.05 4.54 -21.61
N HIS A 128 0.60 4.42 -22.85
CA HIS A 128 0.83 3.25 -23.69
C HIS A 128 2.27 3.27 -24.26
N SER A 129 3.25 3.13 -23.37
CA SER A 129 4.67 3.15 -23.69
C SER A 129 5.48 2.47 -22.60
N ALA A 130 6.18 1.38 -22.94
CA ALA A 130 7.04 0.66 -22.00
C ALA A 130 8.07 1.57 -21.31
N SER A 131 8.67 2.51 -22.08
CA SER A 131 9.66 3.43 -21.51
C SER A 131 9.03 4.42 -20.51
N LYS A 132 7.88 4.99 -20.82
CA LYS A 132 7.18 5.89 -19.90
C LYS A 132 6.68 5.14 -18.66
N GLN A 133 6.17 3.93 -18.82
CA GLN A 133 5.72 3.10 -17.71
C GLN A 133 6.88 2.74 -16.78
N GLY A 134 8.03 2.34 -17.34
CA GLY A 134 9.21 2.04 -16.56
C GLY A 134 9.76 3.25 -15.78
N HIS A 135 9.59 4.47 -16.28
CA HIS A 135 10.10 5.67 -15.62
C HIS A 135 9.08 6.35 -14.69
N ASN A 136 7.82 6.43 -15.13
CA ASN A 136 6.88 7.41 -14.58
C ASN A 136 5.58 6.80 -14.03
N ALA A 137 5.36 5.48 -14.17
CA ALA A 137 4.12 4.86 -13.75
C ALA A 137 3.92 4.83 -12.22
N GLY A 138 5.02 4.88 -11.47
CA GLY A 138 4.97 4.78 -10.03
C GLY A 138 6.35 4.86 -9.36
N ARG A 139 6.46 4.32 -8.17
CA ARG A 139 7.69 4.31 -7.37
C ARG A 139 8.55 3.07 -7.68
N HIS A 140 9.84 3.28 -7.94
CA HIS A 140 10.79 2.17 -8.05
C HIS A 140 10.97 1.48 -6.70
N VAL A 141 11.03 0.15 -6.71
CA VAL A 141 11.18 -0.69 -5.52
C VAL A 141 12.23 -1.79 -5.76
N ASP A 142 12.96 -2.16 -4.70
CA ASP A 142 13.96 -3.24 -4.78
C ASP A 142 13.31 -4.62 -4.65
N THR A 143 12.22 -4.71 -3.91
CA THR A 143 11.48 -5.95 -3.69
C THR A 143 10.09 -5.84 -4.29
N PRO A 144 9.81 -6.60 -5.38
CA PRO A 144 8.51 -6.53 -6.04
C PRO A 144 7.42 -7.24 -5.25
N LYS A 145 6.20 -6.71 -5.33
CA LYS A 145 4.95 -7.34 -4.93
C LYS A 145 4.12 -7.73 -6.15
N ILE A 146 3.21 -8.68 -5.97
CA ILE A 146 2.26 -9.07 -7.03
C ILE A 146 1.51 -7.82 -7.51
N GLY A 147 1.48 -7.65 -8.83
CA GLY A 147 0.88 -6.49 -9.48
C GLY A 147 1.87 -5.40 -9.89
N ASP A 148 3.09 -5.37 -9.36
CA ASP A 148 4.09 -4.38 -9.78
C ASP A 148 4.45 -4.56 -11.28
N ILE A 149 4.76 -3.46 -11.95
CA ILE A 149 5.33 -3.51 -13.30
C ILE A 149 6.77 -3.98 -13.20
N VAL A 150 7.13 -4.90 -14.08
CA VAL A 150 8.52 -5.26 -14.34
C VAL A 150 8.92 -4.65 -15.67
N ALA A 151 9.90 -3.75 -15.63
CA ALA A 151 10.40 -3.03 -16.80
C ALA A 151 11.81 -3.48 -17.16
N PHE A 152 12.05 -3.71 -18.46
CA PHE A 152 13.30 -4.23 -18.98
C PHE A 152 13.98 -3.19 -19.87
N SER A 153 15.25 -2.87 -19.57
CA SER A 153 16.13 -2.08 -20.43
C SER A 153 17.29 -2.94 -20.91
N HIS A 154 17.92 -2.57 -22.02
CA HIS A 154 19.20 -3.15 -22.39
C HIS A 154 20.28 -2.66 -21.42
N LEU A 155 21.33 -3.45 -21.24
CA LEU A 155 22.48 -3.09 -20.41
C LEU A 155 23.00 -1.70 -20.81
N SER A 156 23.24 -0.87 -19.82
CA SER A 156 23.71 0.52 -19.98
C SER A 156 22.76 1.45 -20.75
N SER A 157 21.48 1.08 -20.87
CA SER A 157 20.43 1.90 -21.49
C SER A 157 19.44 2.41 -20.45
N THR A 158 19.11 3.68 -20.53
CA THR A 158 18.03 4.26 -19.72
C THR A 158 16.62 4.01 -20.29
N LYS A 159 16.52 3.47 -21.53
CA LYS A 159 15.25 3.27 -22.22
C LYS A 159 14.71 1.86 -21.98
N TYR A 160 13.55 1.76 -21.37
CA TYR A 160 12.84 0.49 -21.26
C TYR A 160 12.21 0.10 -22.60
N TYR A 161 12.48 -1.12 -23.04
CA TYR A 161 11.96 -1.66 -24.30
C TYR A 161 10.78 -2.63 -24.09
N HIS A 162 10.59 -3.13 -22.88
CA HIS A 162 9.55 -4.12 -22.56
C HIS A 162 9.05 -3.97 -21.14
N VAL A 163 7.80 -4.39 -20.91
CA VAL A 163 7.16 -4.42 -19.58
C VAL A 163 6.26 -5.65 -19.43
N GLY A 164 6.02 -6.03 -18.17
CA GLY A 164 5.08 -7.07 -17.78
C GLY A 164 4.57 -6.85 -16.36
N ILE A 165 3.65 -7.70 -15.90
CA ILE A 165 3.08 -7.68 -14.55
C ILE A 165 3.72 -8.78 -13.70
N TYR A 166 4.32 -8.41 -12.57
CA TYR A 166 4.86 -9.36 -11.61
C TYR A 166 3.75 -10.17 -10.93
N ILE A 167 3.90 -11.48 -10.89
CA ILE A 167 2.88 -12.40 -10.36
C ILE A 167 3.38 -13.28 -9.21
N GLY A 168 4.52 -12.89 -8.61
CA GLY A 168 5.17 -13.66 -7.55
C GLY A 168 6.09 -14.76 -8.08
N ASN A 169 6.88 -15.37 -7.18
CA ASN A 169 7.75 -16.49 -7.47
C ASN A 169 8.70 -16.26 -8.66
N ASN A 170 9.25 -15.07 -8.76
CA ASN A 170 10.16 -14.65 -9.84
C ASN A 170 9.58 -14.79 -11.25
N LYS A 171 8.25 -14.57 -11.39
CA LYS A 171 7.51 -14.71 -12.66
C LYS A 171 6.73 -13.46 -13.01
N ILE A 172 6.55 -13.26 -14.32
CA ILE A 172 5.68 -12.21 -14.87
C ILE A 172 4.66 -12.80 -15.83
N ILE A 173 3.58 -12.05 -16.04
CA ILE A 173 2.72 -12.17 -17.23
C ILE A 173 3.05 -11.00 -18.15
N HIS A 174 3.30 -11.28 -19.42
CA HIS A 174 3.54 -10.27 -20.43
C HIS A 174 2.92 -10.66 -21.77
N ALA A 175 2.71 -9.69 -22.66
CA ALA A 175 2.52 -9.98 -24.07
C ALA A 175 3.87 -10.40 -24.66
N GLY A 176 3.92 -11.45 -25.43
CA GLY A 176 5.14 -11.93 -26.07
C GLY A 176 5.89 -10.80 -26.79
N PHE A 177 7.18 -10.99 -27.05
CA PHE A 177 8.07 -9.93 -27.55
C PHE A 177 7.81 -9.46 -29.00
N LYS A 178 6.98 -10.18 -29.77
CA LYS A 178 6.81 -9.90 -31.20
C LYS A 178 5.51 -10.52 -31.74
N PRO A 179 5.07 -10.07 -32.94
CA PRO A 179 3.97 -10.68 -33.66
C PRO A 179 4.10 -12.21 -33.77
N GLY A 180 3.00 -12.92 -33.65
CA GLY A 180 2.96 -14.39 -33.64
C GLY A 180 3.16 -15.02 -32.26
N ARG A 181 3.45 -14.21 -31.24
CA ARG A 181 3.47 -14.66 -29.82
C ARG A 181 2.17 -14.33 -29.14
N ARG A 182 1.91 -15.02 -28.05
CA ARG A 182 0.73 -14.81 -27.20
C ARG A 182 1.14 -14.29 -25.83
N THR A 183 0.17 -13.83 -25.07
CA THR A 183 0.34 -13.60 -23.63
C THR A 183 0.86 -14.86 -22.97
N GLU A 184 1.93 -14.73 -22.21
CA GLU A 184 2.61 -15.87 -21.58
C GLU A 184 3.06 -15.56 -20.16
N VAL A 185 3.28 -16.62 -19.37
CA VAL A 185 3.97 -16.57 -18.09
C VAL A 185 5.42 -16.94 -18.33
N ILE A 186 6.35 -16.13 -17.84
CA ILE A 186 7.78 -16.39 -18.00
C ILE A 186 8.52 -16.10 -16.67
N SER A 187 9.64 -16.80 -16.42
CA SER A 187 10.53 -16.49 -15.31
C SER A 187 11.38 -15.25 -15.63
N LEU A 188 11.72 -14.47 -14.62
CA LEU A 188 12.71 -13.38 -14.76
C LEU A 188 14.13 -13.93 -15.03
N ASP A 189 14.39 -15.21 -14.73
CA ASP A 189 15.68 -15.88 -15.04
C ASP A 189 15.71 -16.46 -16.46
N ASP A 190 14.65 -16.24 -17.27
CA ASP A 190 14.63 -16.75 -18.63
C ASP A 190 15.75 -16.16 -19.49
N ALA A 191 16.30 -16.98 -20.38
CA ALA A 191 17.39 -16.58 -21.26
C ALA A 191 17.09 -15.37 -22.15
N SER A 192 15.81 -15.08 -22.40
CA SER A 192 15.34 -13.90 -23.14
C SER A 192 15.73 -12.58 -22.46
N PHE A 193 15.94 -12.59 -21.14
CA PHE A 193 16.28 -11.42 -20.33
C PHE A 193 17.75 -11.33 -19.94
N LYS A 194 18.58 -12.28 -20.39
CA LYS A 194 20.00 -12.41 -19.98
C LYS A 194 20.82 -11.12 -20.15
N ASN A 195 20.48 -10.30 -21.13
CA ASN A 195 21.17 -9.06 -21.45
C ASN A 195 20.32 -7.82 -21.11
N SER A 196 19.46 -7.95 -20.12
CA SER A 196 18.57 -6.86 -19.69
C SER A 196 18.83 -6.49 -18.24
N GLU A 197 18.72 -5.20 -17.94
CA GLU A 197 18.50 -4.70 -16.59
C GLU A 197 17.02 -4.75 -16.29
N ILE A 198 16.68 -5.13 -15.07
CA ILE A 198 15.30 -5.28 -14.60
C ILE A 198 15.03 -4.22 -13.53
N SER A 199 13.94 -3.50 -13.66
CA SER A 199 13.44 -2.56 -12.67
C SER A 199 12.01 -2.91 -12.29
N PHE A 200 11.68 -2.74 -11.02
CA PHE A 200 10.33 -2.94 -10.52
C PHE A 200 9.69 -1.59 -10.19
N VAL A 201 8.45 -1.38 -10.67
CA VAL A 201 7.71 -0.12 -10.49
C VAL A 201 6.37 -0.42 -9.82
N ARG A 202 6.20 0.09 -8.59
CA ARG A 202 4.95 -0.02 -7.85
C ARG A 202 4.04 1.15 -8.16
N VAL A 203 2.91 0.84 -8.80
CA VAL A 203 1.91 1.83 -9.24
C VAL A 203 0.84 2.04 -8.17
N ILE A 204 0.42 0.97 -7.50
CA ILE A 204 -0.59 1.00 -6.44
C ILE A 204 0.06 0.44 -5.17
N GLU A 205 0.00 1.20 -4.07
CA GLU A 205 0.46 0.70 -2.77
C GLU A 205 -0.50 -0.38 -2.24
N ASN A 206 0.08 -1.52 -1.82
CA ASN A 206 -0.64 -2.70 -1.37
C ASN A 206 0.12 -3.44 -0.26
#